data_7a670bf5be1fc3edd4c4404a17fe7727
#
_entry.id   7a670bf5be1fc3edd4c4404a17fe7727
#
_cell.length_a   1.000
_cell.length_b   1.000
_cell.length_c   1.000
_cell.angle_alpha   90.00
_cell.angle_beta   90.00
_cell.angle_gamma   90.00
#
_symmetry.space_group_name_H-M   'P 1'
#
loop_
_entity.id
_entity.type
_entity.pdbx_description
1 polymer ?
#
loop_
_entity_poly.entity_id
_entity_poly.type
_entity_poly.pdbx_seq_one_letter_code
_entity_poly.pdbx_strand_id
1 'polypeptide(L)'
;MKIVVILPTYNERENIVLLVRALQEQFRRTTHDMHILVVDDNSPDGTADAVRSESPAWQNLHLITGSKQGLGAAYIRGMNHAINELQADAVMEMDADFSHKPGDVPRLIAALDEGADFVIGSRYVPGGKIPDDWSFLRRMNSKWGNVFARYVAGMYSVKDCTAGFRAIRAPLINKIDPDTLKVKGYAFQISLLHEAILNHAVVREIPVEFVDRTRGETKLGLSDIVEFMLNAWWIRFERSKTFLKFAAVGAVGVVVNLASFTVLMNLGLSKYLASPLAIEVSIVTNFLLNNYWTFSQRDMNDRIHIRGLKFNVVSFVALAVSYSTFLLLSALDPSGIPQVHQAVGIVPATLINYFLNSYWTFKE
;
A
#
# COMPACT_ATOMS: atom_id res chain seq x y z
N MET A 1 5.77 -24.10 -13.23
CA MET A 1 5.93 -22.63 -13.38
C MET A 1 7.39 -22.32 -13.70
N LYS A 2 7.62 -21.27 -14.48
CA LYS A 2 8.93 -20.65 -14.60
C LYS A 2 9.05 -19.56 -13.52
N ILE A 3 10.05 -19.68 -12.67
CA ILE A 3 10.25 -18.78 -11.52
C ILE A 3 11.62 -18.13 -11.61
N VAL A 4 11.68 -16.81 -11.54
CA VAL A 4 12.92 -16.05 -11.64
C VAL A 4 13.24 -15.42 -10.28
N VAL A 5 14.37 -15.79 -9.69
CA VAL A 5 14.93 -15.14 -8.48
C VAL A 5 15.71 -13.90 -8.92
N ILE A 6 15.25 -12.72 -8.53
CA ILE A 6 15.86 -11.44 -8.85
C ILE A 6 16.80 -11.04 -7.72
N LEU A 7 18.05 -10.82 -8.07
CA LEU A 7 19.14 -10.45 -7.16
C LEU A 7 19.68 -9.06 -7.54
N PRO A 8 19.19 -7.97 -6.94
CA PRO A 8 19.79 -6.65 -7.11
C PRO A 8 21.20 -6.62 -6.52
N THR A 9 22.17 -6.10 -7.25
CA THR A 9 23.57 -6.02 -6.79
C THR A 9 24.15 -4.62 -6.96
N TYR A 10 24.92 -4.20 -5.95
CA TYR A 10 25.85 -3.09 -6.01
C TYR A 10 27.01 -3.30 -5.05
N ASN A 11 28.18 -3.64 -5.60
CA ASN A 11 29.40 -4.06 -4.87
C ASN A 11 29.19 -5.35 -4.06
N GLU A 12 28.72 -6.41 -4.74
CA GLU A 12 28.47 -7.73 -4.16
C GLU A 12 29.36 -8.83 -4.74
N ARG A 13 30.52 -8.48 -5.29
CA ARG A 13 31.45 -9.44 -5.94
C ARG A 13 31.78 -10.62 -5.07
N GLU A 14 31.98 -10.40 -3.75
CA GLU A 14 32.37 -11.45 -2.82
C GLU A 14 31.24 -12.43 -2.48
N ASN A 15 29.98 -11.99 -2.63
CA ASN A 15 28.79 -12.75 -2.23
C ASN A 15 28.13 -13.44 -3.42
N ILE A 16 28.04 -12.75 -4.58
CA ILE A 16 27.13 -13.13 -5.66
C ILE A 16 27.39 -14.54 -6.22
N VAL A 17 28.65 -14.91 -6.44
CA VAL A 17 28.99 -16.24 -6.98
C VAL A 17 28.62 -17.35 -6.00
N LEU A 18 28.87 -17.13 -4.71
CA LEU A 18 28.55 -18.09 -3.67
C LEU A 18 27.03 -18.25 -3.54
N LEU A 19 26.28 -17.13 -3.63
CA LEU A 19 24.83 -17.15 -3.57
C LEU A 19 24.22 -17.86 -4.77
N VAL A 20 24.71 -17.59 -5.99
CA VAL A 20 24.27 -18.29 -7.20
C VAL A 20 24.43 -19.81 -7.03
N ARG A 21 25.59 -20.28 -6.59
CA ARG A 21 25.84 -21.72 -6.36
C ARG A 21 24.91 -22.27 -5.27
N ALA A 22 24.69 -21.55 -4.19
CA ALA A 22 23.78 -21.98 -3.13
C ALA A 22 22.32 -22.07 -3.61
N LEU A 23 21.88 -21.14 -4.46
CA LEU A 23 20.54 -21.18 -5.08
C LEU A 23 20.39 -22.35 -6.04
N GLN A 24 21.38 -22.61 -6.90
CA GLN A 24 21.38 -23.77 -7.81
C GLN A 24 21.20 -25.09 -7.06
N GLU A 25 21.79 -25.22 -5.87
CA GLU A 25 21.61 -26.41 -5.03
C GLU A 25 20.16 -26.51 -4.51
N GLN A 26 19.52 -25.39 -4.14
CA GLN A 26 18.10 -25.40 -3.71
C GLN A 26 17.15 -25.68 -4.88
N PHE A 27 17.47 -25.26 -6.10
CA PHE A 27 16.64 -25.48 -7.28
C PHE A 27 16.45 -26.97 -7.60
N ARG A 28 17.41 -27.82 -7.22
CA ARG A 28 17.27 -29.29 -7.32
C ARG A 28 16.15 -29.87 -6.44
N ARG A 29 15.65 -29.09 -5.46
CA ARG A 29 14.59 -29.51 -4.53
C ARG A 29 13.20 -29.10 -4.99
N THR A 30 13.08 -28.49 -6.17
CA THR A 30 11.80 -28.05 -6.72
C THR A 30 11.62 -28.64 -8.12
N THR A 31 10.37 -28.83 -8.54
CA THR A 31 9.99 -29.30 -9.88
C THR A 31 9.77 -28.15 -10.87
N HIS A 32 10.00 -26.91 -10.43
CA HIS A 32 9.79 -25.72 -11.23
C HIS A 32 11.01 -25.42 -12.11
N ASP A 33 10.79 -24.69 -13.21
CA ASP A 33 11.81 -24.15 -14.06
C ASP A 33 12.40 -22.89 -13.40
N MET A 34 13.53 -23.06 -12.70
CA MET A 34 14.10 -22.04 -11.83
C MET A 34 15.21 -21.28 -12.53
N HIS A 35 15.13 -19.95 -12.52
CA HIS A 35 16.11 -19.04 -13.08
C HIS A 35 16.63 -18.03 -12.04
N ILE A 36 17.84 -17.53 -12.25
CA ILE A 36 18.44 -16.43 -11.48
C ILE A 36 18.63 -15.26 -12.43
N LEU A 37 18.17 -14.08 -12.03
CA LEU A 37 18.42 -12.83 -12.72
C LEU A 37 19.17 -11.87 -11.80
N VAL A 38 20.45 -11.68 -12.06
CA VAL A 38 21.25 -10.65 -11.41
C VAL A 38 20.99 -9.31 -12.08
N VAL A 39 20.64 -8.31 -11.27
CA VAL A 39 20.37 -6.95 -11.72
C VAL A 39 21.43 -6.02 -11.13
N ASP A 40 22.51 -5.81 -11.89
CA ASP A 40 23.66 -5.07 -11.40
C ASP A 40 23.58 -3.58 -11.73
N ASP A 41 23.69 -2.75 -10.71
CA ASP A 41 23.66 -1.29 -10.82
C ASP A 41 25.03 -0.70 -11.22
N ASN A 42 25.69 -1.30 -12.23
CA ASN A 42 27.02 -0.96 -12.73
C ASN A 42 28.06 -0.92 -11.59
N SER A 43 28.19 -2.02 -10.87
CA SER A 43 29.12 -2.18 -9.76
C SER A 43 30.58 -1.97 -10.22
N PRO A 44 31.32 -1.06 -9.57
CA PRO A 44 32.73 -0.81 -9.92
C PRO A 44 33.71 -1.90 -9.44
N ASP A 45 33.26 -2.80 -8.54
CA ASP A 45 34.09 -3.87 -7.95
C ASP A 45 34.25 -5.11 -8.82
N GLY A 46 33.62 -5.13 -10.02
CA GLY A 46 33.63 -6.27 -10.92
C GLY A 46 32.57 -7.34 -10.62
N THR A 47 31.51 -7.03 -9.88
CA THR A 47 30.37 -7.94 -9.63
C THR A 47 29.81 -8.51 -10.93
N ALA A 48 29.51 -7.66 -11.93
CA ALA A 48 28.98 -8.10 -13.22
C ALA A 48 29.91 -9.07 -13.95
N ASP A 49 31.21 -8.86 -13.87
CA ASP A 49 32.21 -9.75 -14.52
C ASP A 49 32.29 -11.10 -13.81
N ALA A 50 32.17 -11.12 -12.48
CA ALA A 50 32.09 -12.36 -11.72
C ALA A 50 30.85 -13.18 -12.12
N VAL A 51 29.68 -12.55 -12.32
CA VAL A 51 28.47 -13.23 -12.81
C VAL A 51 28.67 -13.76 -14.25
N ARG A 52 29.25 -12.95 -15.16
CA ARG A 52 29.53 -13.38 -16.54
C ARG A 52 30.44 -14.59 -16.60
N SER A 53 31.39 -14.69 -15.68
CA SER A 53 32.31 -15.85 -15.62
C SER A 53 31.62 -17.15 -15.15
N GLU A 54 30.55 -17.06 -14.40
CA GLU A 54 29.73 -18.21 -13.95
C GLU A 54 28.68 -18.63 -14.99
N SER A 55 28.21 -17.71 -15.85
CA SER A 55 27.11 -17.94 -16.82
C SER A 55 27.34 -19.13 -17.75
N PRO A 56 28.56 -19.48 -18.22
CA PRO A 56 28.78 -20.69 -19.03
C PRO A 56 28.45 -22.00 -18.30
N ALA A 57 28.53 -22.01 -16.97
CA ALA A 57 28.19 -23.18 -16.15
C ALA A 57 26.69 -23.33 -15.88
N TRP A 58 25.91 -22.25 -16.04
CA TRP A 58 24.51 -22.20 -15.66
C TRP A 58 23.65 -21.49 -16.72
N GLN A 59 22.98 -22.26 -17.58
CA GLN A 59 22.10 -21.70 -18.64
C GLN A 59 20.91 -20.89 -18.11
N ASN A 60 20.52 -21.09 -16.85
CA ASN A 60 19.44 -20.38 -16.14
C ASN A 60 19.94 -19.19 -15.33
N LEU A 61 21.20 -18.77 -15.50
CA LEU A 61 21.76 -17.55 -14.89
C LEU A 61 21.79 -16.42 -15.91
N HIS A 62 21.08 -15.35 -15.59
CA HIS A 62 20.96 -14.15 -16.42
C HIS A 62 21.55 -12.93 -15.71
N LEU A 63 22.03 -11.98 -16.48
CA LEU A 63 22.58 -10.71 -16.00
C LEU A 63 22.05 -9.56 -16.83
N ILE A 64 21.50 -8.55 -16.16
CA ILE A 64 21.23 -7.24 -16.75
C ILE A 64 21.96 -6.17 -15.94
N THR A 65 22.39 -5.13 -16.61
CA THR A 65 23.08 -4.00 -15.97
C THR A 65 22.30 -2.71 -16.20
N GLY A 66 22.46 -1.72 -15.31
CA GLY A 66 21.81 -0.43 -15.44
C GLY A 66 22.34 0.62 -14.48
N SER A 67 21.88 1.85 -14.64
CA SER A 67 22.27 2.95 -13.74
C SER A 67 21.68 2.76 -12.34
N LYS A 68 22.43 3.10 -11.30
CA LYS A 68 22.00 3.06 -9.91
C LYS A 68 20.93 4.12 -9.63
N GLN A 69 19.71 3.69 -9.41
CA GLN A 69 18.56 4.54 -9.10
C GLN A 69 17.85 4.16 -7.80
N GLY A 70 18.39 3.19 -7.08
CA GLY A 70 17.86 2.65 -5.83
C GLY A 70 17.29 1.24 -5.97
N LEU A 71 17.12 0.57 -4.83
CA LEU A 71 16.74 -0.84 -4.76
C LEU A 71 15.43 -1.15 -5.52
N GLY A 72 14.40 -0.32 -5.34
CA GLY A 72 13.13 -0.52 -6.03
C GLY A 72 13.23 -0.40 -7.54
N ALA A 73 14.07 0.52 -8.06
CA ALA A 73 14.29 0.64 -9.51
C ALA A 73 14.98 -0.61 -10.08
N ALA A 74 15.91 -1.20 -9.34
CA ALA A 74 16.55 -2.45 -9.71
C ALA A 74 15.53 -3.61 -9.73
N TYR A 75 14.66 -3.72 -8.72
CA TYR A 75 13.59 -4.72 -8.72
C TYR A 75 12.59 -4.52 -9.85
N ILE A 76 12.11 -3.30 -10.11
CA ILE A 76 11.20 -3.01 -11.23
C ILE A 76 11.83 -3.41 -12.57
N ARG A 77 13.11 -3.06 -12.79
CA ARG A 77 13.86 -3.44 -13.99
C ARG A 77 13.98 -4.96 -14.12
N GLY A 78 14.26 -5.64 -13.00
CA GLY A 78 14.34 -7.09 -12.94
C GLY A 78 13.01 -7.79 -13.19
N MET A 79 11.92 -7.31 -12.58
CA MET A 79 10.56 -7.83 -12.78
C MET A 79 10.12 -7.70 -14.23
N ASN A 80 10.33 -6.51 -14.83
CA ASN A 80 10.00 -6.27 -16.23
C ASN A 80 10.77 -7.22 -17.17
N HIS A 81 12.06 -7.39 -16.95
CA HIS A 81 12.87 -8.33 -17.74
C HIS A 81 12.44 -9.79 -17.52
N ALA A 82 12.22 -10.19 -16.26
CA ALA A 82 11.79 -11.56 -15.94
C ALA A 82 10.45 -11.91 -16.60
N ILE A 83 9.49 -10.99 -16.59
CA ILE A 83 8.13 -11.24 -17.12
C ILE A 83 8.14 -11.15 -18.65
N ASN A 84 8.73 -10.09 -19.23
CA ASN A 84 8.60 -9.81 -20.67
C ASN A 84 9.58 -10.60 -21.52
N GLU A 85 10.84 -10.77 -21.06
CA GLU A 85 11.90 -11.43 -21.84
C GLU A 85 12.06 -12.91 -21.46
N LEU A 86 12.03 -13.21 -20.14
CA LEU A 86 12.19 -14.60 -19.69
C LEU A 86 10.86 -15.35 -19.58
N GLN A 87 9.72 -14.66 -19.73
CA GLN A 87 8.36 -15.23 -19.65
C GLN A 87 8.11 -15.95 -18.31
N ALA A 88 8.48 -15.29 -17.21
CA ALA A 88 8.30 -15.82 -15.87
C ALA A 88 6.82 -15.89 -15.47
N ASP A 89 6.39 -17.00 -14.86
CA ASP A 89 5.09 -17.16 -14.23
C ASP A 89 5.05 -16.51 -12.83
N ALA A 90 6.22 -16.45 -12.17
CA ALA A 90 6.43 -15.80 -10.88
C ALA A 90 7.86 -15.27 -10.75
N VAL A 91 8.02 -14.24 -9.92
CA VAL A 91 9.33 -13.70 -9.55
C VAL A 91 9.55 -13.81 -8.06
N MET A 92 10.83 -13.86 -7.64
CA MET A 92 11.21 -13.75 -6.25
C MET A 92 12.15 -12.59 -6.05
N GLU A 93 11.90 -11.77 -5.04
CA GLU A 93 12.84 -10.76 -4.52
C GLU A 93 13.73 -11.39 -3.47
N MET A 94 15.02 -11.21 -3.59
CA MET A 94 16.01 -11.69 -2.63
C MET A 94 17.26 -10.79 -2.64
N ASP A 95 17.77 -10.45 -1.44
CA ASP A 95 19.01 -9.69 -1.33
C ASP A 95 20.24 -10.57 -1.62
N ALA A 96 21.29 -9.96 -2.17
CA ALA A 96 22.49 -10.69 -2.63
C ALA A 96 23.55 -10.93 -1.53
N ASP A 97 23.26 -10.58 -0.27
CA ASP A 97 24.21 -10.54 0.85
C ASP A 97 24.07 -11.69 1.87
N PHE A 98 23.33 -12.75 1.50
CA PHE A 98 23.00 -13.89 2.38
C PHE A 98 22.14 -13.57 3.61
N SER A 99 21.56 -12.36 3.72
CA SER A 99 20.60 -12.07 4.79
C SER A 99 19.33 -12.92 4.68
N HIS A 100 19.00 -13.34 3.47
CA HIS A 100 17.96 -14.31 3.18
C HIS A 100 18.59 -15.69 2.90
N LYS A 101 18.14 -16.71 3.65
CA LYS A 101 18.69 -18.07 3.50
C LYS A 101 18.20 -18.72 2.20
N PRO A 102 19.07 -19.18 1.28
CA PRO A 102 18.66 -19.89 0.07
C PRO A 102 17.76 -21.11 0.34
N GLY A 103 17.95 -21.78 1.49
CA GLY A 103 17.14 -22.92 1.92
C GLY A 103 15.66 -22.62 2.16
N ASP A 104 15.26 -21.35 2.29
CA ASP A 104 13.85 -20.95 2.43
C ASP A 104 13.15 -20.76 1.06
N VAL A 105 13.89 -20.68 -0.05
CA VAL A 105 13.33 -20.51 -1.40
C VAL A 105 12.27 -21.57 -1.72
N PRO A 106 12.50 -22.89 -1.53
CA PRO A 106 11.47 -23.89 -1.81
C PRO A 106 10.21 -23.73 -0.97
N ARG A 107 10.32 -23.19 0.26
CA ARG A 107 9.17 -22.97 1.15
C ARG A 107 8.28 -21.83 0.67
N LEU A 108 8.87 -20.75 0.16
CA LEU A 108 8.11 -19.65 -0.43
C LEU A 108 7.40 -20.10 -1.71
N ILE A 109 8.08 -20.92 -2.54
CA ILE A 109 7.51 -21.50 -3.76
C ILE A 109 6.32 -22.41 -3.43
N ALA A 110 6.44 -23.27 -2.42
CA ALA A 110 5.36 -24.12 -1.98
C ALA A 110 4.08 -23.33 -1.60
N ALA A 111 4.23 -22.16 -0.97
CA ALA A 111 3.10 -21.30 -0.65
C ALA A 111 2.44 -20.69 -1.91
N LEU A 112 3.22 -20.42 -2.99
CA LEU A 112 2.64 -20.08 -4.29
C LEU A 112 1.82 -21.27 -4.85
N ASP A 113 2.36 -22.50 -4.78
CA ASP A 113 1.67 -23.68 -5.27
C ASP A 113 0.35 -23.92 -4.53
N GLU A 114 0.28 -23.56 -3.27
CA GLU A 114 -0.94 -23.60 -2.46
C GLU A 114 -1.92 -22.46 -2.73
N GLY A 115 -1.68 -21.64 -3.76
CA GLY A 115 -2.62 -20.62 -4.24
C GLY A 115 -2.39 -19.22 -3.69
N ALA A 116 -1.23 -18.91 -3.07
CA ALA A 116 -0.88 -17.53 -2.77
C ALA A 116 -0.50 -16.77 -4.05
N ASP A 117 -0.85 -15.48 -4.12
CA ASP A 117 -0.40 -14.57 -5.18
C ASP A 117 0.85 -13.81 -4.79
N PHE A 118 1.02 -13.59 -3.48
CA PHE A 118 2.11 -12.84 -2.88
C PHE A 118 2.57 -13.52 -1.59
N VAL A 119 3.79 -14.01 -1.55
CA VAL A 119 4.38 -14.67 -0.37
C VAL A 119 5.48 -13.81 0.21
N ILE A 120 5.51 -13.69 1.53
CA ILE A 120 6.50 -12.92 2.30
C ILE A 120 7.27 -13.87 3.20
N GLY A 121 8.59 -13.87 3.12
CA GLY A 121 9.47 -14.44 4.14
C GLY A 121 9.49 -13.51 5.36
N SER A 122 8.68 -13.86 6.36
CA SER A 122 8.36 -12.99 7.50
C SER A 122 9.19 -13.31 8.73
N ARG A 123 9.75 -12.26 9.34
CA ARG A 123 10.50 -12.32 10.61
C ARG A 123 9.58 -12.28 11.84
N TYR A 124 8.31 -11.86 11.66
CA TYR A 124 7.40 -11.49 12.73
C TYR A 124 6.18 -12.42 12.89
N VAL A 125 6.06 -13.45 12.08
CA VAL A 125 5.09 -14.54 12.29
C VAL A 125 5.66 -15.60 13.26
N PRO A 126 4.83 -16.46 13.87
CA PRO A 126 5.33 -17.55 14.72
C PRO A 126 6.35 -18.42 13.99
N GLY A 127 7.53 -18.59 14.56
CA GLY A 127 8.66 -19.30 13.93
C GLY A 127 9.62 -18.41 13.14
N GLY A 128 9.26 -17.17 12.84
CA GLY A 128 10.18 -16.17 12.26
C GLY A 128 11.15 -15.62 13.31
N LYS A 129 12.35 -15.22 12.90
CA LYS A 129 13.40 -14.71 13.79
C LYS A 129 14.14 -13.53 13.18
N ILE A 130 14.49 -12.58 14.04
CA ILE A 130 15.49 -11.53 13.79
C ILE A 130 16.79 -11.90 14.48
N PRO A 131 17.96 -11.40 14.03
CA PRO A 131 19.26 -11.70 14.67
C PRO A 131 19.28 -11.35 16.16
N ASP A 132 19.87 -12.24 16.96
CA ASP A 132 19.95 -12.06 18.40
C ASP A 132 20.95 -10.98 18.81
N ASP A 133 21.91 -10.68 17.98
CA ASP A 133 22.97 -9.67 18.16
C ASP A 133 22.54 -8.24 17.75
N TRP A 134 21.32 -8.08 17.22
CA TRP A 134 20.82 -6.73 16.94
C TRP A 134 20.74 -5.88 18.19
N SER A 135 21.24 -4.64 18.09
CA SER A 135 21.08 -3.66 19.16
C SER A 135 19.60 -3.43 19.48
N PHE A 136 19.30 -3.08 20.72
CA PHE A 136 17.93 -2.75 21.16
C PHE A 136 17.26 -1.71 20.25
N LEU A 137 17.98 -0.66 19.87
CA LEU A 137 17.46 0.38 18.95
C LEU A 137 17.12 -0.18 17.57
N ARG A 138 17.95 -1.06 17.01
CA ARG A 138 17.70 -1.68 15.70
C ARG A 138 16.47 -2.59 15.74
N ARG A 139 16.33 -3.40 16.80
CA ARG A 139 15.12 -4.24 17.03
C ARG A 139 13.87 -3.38 17.16
N MET A 140 13.95 -2.31 17.95
CA MET A 140 12.85 -1.37 18.14
C MET A 140 12.47 -0.69 16.83
N ASN A 141 13.41 -0.14 16.06
CA ASN A 141 13.15 0.50 14.77
C ASN A 141 12.50 -0.46 13.78
N SER A 142 13.00 -1.68 13.65
CA SER A 142 12.43 -2.69 12.77
C SER A 142 10.99 -3.05 13.17
N LYS A 143 10.72 -3.25 14.45
CA LYS A 143 9.38 -3.56 14.97
C LYS A 143 8.43 -2.38 14.80
N TRP A 144 8.86 -1.17 15.20
CA TRP A 144 8.05 0.05 15.05
C TRP A 144 7.79 0.42 13.60
N GLY A 145 8.77 0.24 12.70
CA GLY A 145 8.57 0.43 11.27
C GLY A 145 7.45 -0.46 10.73
N ASN A 146 7.43 -1.73 11.11
CA ASN A 146 6.35 -2.64 10.72
C ASN A 146 5.00 -2.26 11.34
N VAL A 147 4.95 -1.93 12.63
CA VAL A 147 3.74 -1.45 13.31
C VAL A 147 3.23 -0.19 12.62
N PHE A 148 4.11 0.77 12.34
CA PHE A 148 3.76 2.00 11.66
C PHE A 148 3.19 1.75 10.24
N ALA A 149 3.85 0.94 9.41
CA ALA A 149 3.36 0.57 8.08
C ALA A 149 1.97 -0.10 8.15
N ARG A 150 1.78 -1.06 9.07
CA ARG A 150 0.49 -1.75 9.26
C ARG A 150 -0.65 -0.79 9.56
N TYR A 151 -0.46 0.12 10.50
CA TYR A 151 -1.54 0.99 10.99
C TYR A 151 -1.69 2.26 10.16
N VAL A 152 -0.60 2.86 9.70
CA VAL A 152 -0.66 4.08 8.89
C VAL A 152 -1.02 3.77 7.44
N ALA A 153 -0.35 2.82 6.78
CA ALA A 153 -0.70 2.45 5.41
C ALA A 153 -1.90 1.48 5.32
N GLY A 154 -2.42 0.98 6.45
CA GLY A 154 -3.64 0.15 6.48
C GLY A 154 -3.43 -1.29 6.04
N MET A 155 -2.25 -1.85 6.21
CA MET A 155 -1.88 -3.24 5.88
C MET A 155 -2.05 -4.18 7.08
N TYR A 156 -3.23 -4.20 7.67
CA TYR A 156 -3.50 -4.86 8.97
C TYR A 156 -3.29 -6.36 8.97
N SER A 157 -3.49 -7.02 7.83
CA SER A 157 -3.39 -8.48 7.69
C SER A 157 -1.95 -9.01 7.65
N VAL A 158 -0.96 -8.14 7.38
CA VAL A 158 0.45 -8.53 7.23
C VAL A 158 1.26 -8.11 8.45
N LYS A 159 2.14 -8.98 8.95
CA LYS A 159 2.99 -8.70 10.12
C LYS A 159 4.35 -8.15 9.74
N ASP A 160 4.91 -8.54 8.60
CA ASP A 160 6.19 -8.06 8.10
C ASP A 160 6.06 -7.34 6.75
N CYS A 161 5.65 -6.06 6.80
CA CYS A 161 5.46 -5.23 5.61
C CYS A 161 6.78 -4.81 4.94
N THR A 162 7.90 -4.89 5.65
CA THR A 162 9.21 -4.38 5.21
C THR A 162 10.18 -5.47 4.76
N ALA A 163 9.77 -6.74 4.83
CA ALA A 163 10.62 -7.85 4.34
C ALA A 163 10.91 -7.71 2.84
N GLY A 164 12.15 -7.91 2.45
CA GLY A 164 12.61 -7.93 1.05
C GLY A 164 12.65 -9.33 0.43
N PHE A 165 12.32 -10.39 1.19
CA PHE A 165 12.27 -11.76 0.68
C PHE A 165 10.84 -12.13 0.33
N ARG A 166 10.52 -12.13 -0.94
CA ARG A 166 9.14 -12.27 -1.45
C ARG A 166 9.09 -13.18 -2.67
N ALA A 167 7.94 -13.83 -2.86
CA ALA A 167 7.61 -14.52 -4.10
C ALA A 167 6.26 -14.03 -4.61
N ILE A 168 6.16 -13.62 -5.87
CA ILE A 168 5.04 -12.88 -6.41
C ILE A 168 4.67 -13.46 -7.78
N ARG A 169 3.39 -13.76 -8.01
CA ARG A 169 2.91 -14.21 -9.32
C ARG A 169 2.92 -13.10 -10.36
N ALA A 170 3.38 -13.40 -11.58
CA ALA A 170 3.43 -12.45 -12.67
C ALA A 170 2.08 -11.80 -13.01
N PRO A 171 0.92 -12.52 -13.00
CA PRO A 171 -0.38 -11.88 -13.24
C PRO A 171 -0.75 -10.79 -12.24
N LEU A 172 -0.24 -10.87 -11.00
CA LEU A 172 -0.44 -9.80 -10.01
C LEU A 172 0.41 -8.57 -10.34
N ILE A 173 1.69 -8.78 -10.69
CA ILE A 173 2.61 -7.68 -11.05
C ILE A 173 2.09 -6.93 -12.28
N ASN A 174 1.55 -7.63 -13.26
CA ASN A 174 0.98 -7.04 -14.47
C ASN A 174 -0.26 -6.15 -14.23
N LYS A 175 -0.91 -6.28 -13.05
CA LYS A 175 -2.01 -5.41 -12.63
C LYS A 175 -1.55 -4.15 -11.92
N ILE A 176 -0.29 -4.12 -11.47
CA ILE A 176 0.27 -3.01 -10.70
C ILE A 176 0.90 -2.02 -11.68
N ASP A 177 0.45 -0.76 -11.61
CA ASP A 177 1.07 0.32 -12.36
C ASP A 177 2.44 0.66 -11.75
N PRO A 178 3.56 0.48 -12.49
CA PRO A 178 4.89 0.79 -11.98
C PRO A 178 5.07 2.24 -11.52
N ASP A 179 4.31 3.19 -12.09
CA ASP A 179 4.38 4.61 -11.73
C ASP A 179 3.81 4.89 -10.34
N THR A 180 3.00 3.99 -9.79
CA THR A 180 2.49 4.09 -8.42
C THR A 180 3.52 3.67 -7.38
N LEU A 181 4.57 2.93 -7.80
CA LEU A 181 5.57 2.39 -6.90
C LEU A 181 6.65 3.42 -6.57
N LYS A 182 6.97 3.53 -5.28
CA LYS A 182 8.13 4.31 -4.83
C LYS A 182 9.41 3.49 -4.99
N VAL A 183 10.41 4.07 -5.67
CA VAL A 183 11.60 3.31 -6.11
C VAL A 183 12.74 3.25 -5.10
N LYS A 184 12.62 3.90 -3.94
CA LYS A 184 13.72 3.97 -2.96
C LYS A 184 13.47 3.11 -1.73
N GLY A 185 14.48 2.33 -1.36
CA GLY A 185 14.58 1.61 -0.09
C GLY A 185 13.32 0.86 0.35
N TYR A 186 12.98 0.95 1.63
CA TYR A 186 11.79 0.30 2.21
C TYR A 186 10.46 0.88 1.70
N ALA A 187 10.48 2.07 1.12
CA ALA A 187 9.30 2.66 0.52
C ALA A 187 8.78 1.82 -0.65
N PHE A 188 9.66 1.23 -1.44
CA PHE A 188 9.31 0.30 -2.51
C PHE A 188 8.55 -0.91 -1.96
N GLN A 189 9.08 -1.53 -0.89
CA GLN A 189 8.52 -2.75 -0.33
C GLN A 189 7.09 -2.56 0.21
N ILE A 190 6.82 -1.42 0.88
CA ILE A 190 5.46 -1.13 1.35
C ILE A 190 4.52 -0.69 0.23
N SER A 191 5.01 0.00 -0.81
CA SER A 191 4.20 0.39 -1.96
C SER A 191 3.76 -0.83 -2.76
N LEU A 192 4.68 -1.75 -3.07
CA LEU A 192 4.37 -2.97 -3.81
C LEU A 192 3.39 -3.87 -3.05
N LEU A 193 3.58 -4.05 -1.73
CA LEU A 193 2.65 -4.82 -0.90
C LEU A 193 1.27 -4.15 -0.83
N HIS A 194 1.23 -2.83 -0.71
CA HIS A 194 -0.02 -2.08 -0.68
C HIS A 194 -0.80 -2.25 -1.99
N GLU A 195 -0.15 -2.12 -3.15
CA GLU A 195 -0.77 -2.34 -4.45
C GLU A 195 -1.24 -3.78 -4.62
N ALA A 196 -0.48 -4.77 -4.13
CA ALA A 196 -0.92 -6.15 -4.12
C ALA A 196 -2.23 -6.35 -3.32
N ILE A 197 -2.33 -5.74 -2.13
CA ILE A 197 -3.54 -5.79 -1.29
C ILE A 197 -4.72 -5.10 -1.97
N LEU A 198 -4.51 -3.96 -2.64
CA LEU A 198 -5.55 -3.25 -3.40
C LEU A 198 -6.07 -4.10 -4.57
N ASN A 199 -5.22 -4.90 -5.19
CA ASN A 199 -5.59 -5.84 -6.24
C ASN A 199 -6.13 -7.18 -5.69
N HIS A 200 -6.53 -7.22 -4.42
CA HIS A 200 -7.12 -8.39 -3.76
C HIS A 200 -6.24 -9.65 -3.78
N ALA A 201 -4.91 -9.48 -3.78
CA ALA A 201 -3.97 -10.59 -3.76
C ALA A 201 -4.12 -11.45 -2.50
N VAL A 202 -4.03 -12.76 -2.67
CA VAL A 202 -3.91 -13.72 -1.56
C VAL A 202 -2.48 -13.63 -1.02
N VAL A 203 -2.30 -12.87 0.09
CA VAL A 203 -1.00 -12.66 0.74
C VAL A 203 -0.78 -13.71 1.81
N ARG A 204 0.37 -14.40 1.78
CA ARG A 204 0.79 -15.34 2.82
C ARG A 204 2.16 -14.99 3.40
N GLU A 205 2.34 -15.21 4.67
CA GLU A 205 3.61 -15.01 5.38
C GLU A 205 4.18 -16.38 5.81
N ILE A 206 5.42 -16.64 5.40
CA ILE A 206 6.17 -17.86 5.76
C ILE A 206 7.24 -17.46 6.77
N PRO A 207 7.36 -18.14 7.93
CA PRO A 207 8.38 -17.80 8.90
C PRO A 207 9.78 -18.05 8.34
N VAL A 208 10.63 -17.04 8.39
CA VAL A 208 12.06 -17.14 8.02
C VAL A 208 12.94 -16.59 9.12
N GLU A 209 14.16 -17.05 9.16
CA GLU A 209 15.21 -16.50 10.00
C GLU A 209 16.06 -15.55 9.18
N PHE A 210 16.00 -14.27 9.52
CA PHE A 210 16.88 -13.27 8.93
C PHE A 210 18.26 -13.33 9.58
N VAL A 211 19.31 -13.34 8.77
CA VAL A 211 20.70 -13.35 9.24
C VAL A 211 21.32 -12.00 8.93
N ASP A 212 22.16 -11.49 9.84
CA ASP A 212 22.90 -10.27 9.50
C ASP A 212 23.92 -10.57 8.39
N ARG A 213 24.14 -9.58 7.51
CA ARG A 213 25.15 -9.72 6.44
C ARG A 213 26.49 -10.07 7.06
N THR A 214 27.12 -11.05 6.47
CA THR A 214 28.47 -11.46 6.90
C THR A 214 29.54 -10.49 6.39
N ARG A 215 29.22 -9.67 5.37
CA ARG A 215 30.13 -8.73 4.70
C ARG A 215 29.36 -7.49 4.25
N GLY A 216 29.98 -6.31 4.35
CA GLY A 216 29.40 -5.01 3.97
C GLY A 216 28.79 -4.23 5.11
N GLU A 217 28.63 -2.91 4.94
CA GLU A 217 28.07 -2.00 5.96
C GLU A 217 26.57 -1.76 5.78
N THR A 218 25.86 -1.58 6.89
CA THR A 218 24.43 -1.20 6.86
C THR A 218 24.30 0.28 6.49
N LYS A 219 23.67 0.57 5.36
CA LYS A 219 23.51 1.94 4.81
C LYS A 219 22.20 2.62 5.20
N LEU A 220 21.54 2.23 6.30
CA LEU A 220 20.31 2.87 6.76
C LEU A 220 20.64 4.22 7.40
N GLY A 221 20.30 5.30 6.68
CA GLY A 221 20.38 6.68 7.16
C GLY A 221 19.07 7.17 7.77
N LEU A 222 19.13 8.29 8.51
CA LEU A 222 17.92 8.99 8.99
C LEU A 222 17.01 9.41 7.84
N SER A 223 17.56 9.76 6.68
CA SER A 223 16.83 10.07 5.44
C SER A 223 15.91 8.94 4.99
N ASP A 224 16.38 7.68 5.09
CA ASP A 224 15.60 6.52 4.65
C ASP A 224 14.41 6.26 5.59
N ILE A 225 14.58 6.53 6.89
CA ILE A 225 13.50 6.42 7.90
C ILE A 225 12.45 7.50 7.63
N VAL A 226 12.86 8.75 7.41
CA VAL A 226 11.93 9.85 7.10
C VAL A 226 11.17 9.58 5.80
N GLU A 227 11.88 9.14 4.74
CA GLU A 227 11.26 8.80 3.46
C GLU A 227 10.26 7.63 3.60
N PHE A 228 10.59 6.61 4.38
CA PHE A 228 9.68 5.51 4.72
C PHE A 228 8.40 6.02 5.42
N MET A 229 8.55 6.88 6.44
CA MET A 229 7.42 7.46 7.16
C MET A 229 6.53 8.31 6.25
N LEU A 230 7.13 9.19 5.45
CA LEU A 230 6.41 10.03 4.49
C LEU A 230 5.66 9.19 3.46
N ASN A 231 6.26 8.08 2.99
CA ASN A 231 5.62 7.20 2.04
C ASN A 231 4.43 6.44 2.64
N ALA A 232 4.55 5.94 3.87
CA ALA A 232 3.43 5.31 4.56
C ALA A 232 2.27 6.30 4.80
N TRP A 233 2.58 7.58 5.13
CA TRP A 233 1.60 8.65 5.20
C TRP A 233 1.00 8.98 3.83
N TRP A 234 1.81 8.99 2.77
CA TRP A 234 1.34 9.23 1.41
C TRP A 234 0.34 8.15 0.97
N ILE A 235 0.65 6.88 1.22
CA ILE A 235 -0.26 5.77 0.97
C ILE A 235 -1.59 5.97 1.72
N ARG A 236 -1.53 6.41 2.98
CA ARG A 236 -2.73 6.74 3.76
C ARG A 236 -3.49 7.92 3.19
N PHE A 237 -2.79 8.97 2.79
CA PHE A 237 -3.37 10.17 2.20
C PHE A 237 -4.06 9.85 0.86
N GLU A 238 -3.42 9.08 0.00
CA GLU A 238 -4.00 8.62 -1.27
C GLU A 238 -5.30 7.84 -1.04
N ARG A 239 -5.32 6.93 -0.06
CA ARG A 239 -6.55 6.26 0.39
C ARG A 239 -7.60 7.21 0.97
N SER A 240 -7.17 8.28 1.62
CA SER A 240 -8.05 9.28 2.25
C SER A 240 -8.47 10.38 1.29
N LYS A 241 -7.92 10.45 0.08
CA LYS A 241 -8.17 11.50 -0.92
C LYS A 241 -9.66 11.65 -1.24
N THR A 242 -10.37 10.55 -1.41
CA THR A 242 -11.82 10.55 -1.62
C THR A 242 -12.56 11.10 -0.40
N PHE A 243 -12.14 10.74 0.81
CA PHE A 243 -12.70 11.29 2.04
C PHE A 243 -12.43 12.80 2.19
N LEU A 244 -11.21 13.24 1.89
CA LEU A 244 -10.86 14.68 1.95
C LEU A 244 -11.64 15.50 0.91
N LYS A 245 -11.80 14.98 -0.32
CA LYS A 245 -12.68 15.59 -1.32
C LYS A 245 -14.12 15.66 -0.82
N PHE A 246 -14.62 14.58 -0.24
CA PHE A 246 -15.97 14.52 0.34
C PHE A 246 -16.15 15.56 1.46
N ALA A 247 -15.20 15.68 2.38
CA ALA A 247 -15.23 16.69 3.44
C ALA A 247 -15.17 18.12 2.90
N ALA A 248 -14.36 18.38 1.87
CA ALA A 248 -14.30 19.67 1.18
C ALA A 248 -15.65 20.02 0.52
N VAL A 249 -16.30 19.05 -0.13
CA VAL A 249 -17.66 19.23 -0.68
C VAL A 249 -18.65 19.56 0.43
N GLY A 250 -18.56 18.89 1.58
CA GLY A 250 -19.39 19.22 2.75
C GLY A 250 -19.23 20.67 3.23
N ALA A 251 -17.99 21.18 3.27
CA ALA A 251 -17.71 22.58 3.61
C ALA A 251 -18.30 23.55 2.57
N VAL A 252 -18.20 23.25 1.28
CA VAL A 252 -18.87 24.02 0.22
C VAL A 252 -20.39 24.03 0.42
N GLY A 253 -20.96 22.88 0.81
CA GLY A 253 -22.39 22.78 1.10
C GLY A 253 -22.88 23.74 2.21
N VAL A 254 -22.06 23.94 3.26
CA VAL A 254 -22.39 24.93 4.32
C VAL A 254 -22.44 26.34 3.73
N VAL A 255 -21.48 26.72 2.91
CA VAL A 255 -21.46 28.04 2.25
C VAL A 255 -22.69 28.23 1.35
N VAL A 256 -23.00 27.22 0.53
CA VAL A 256 -24.16 27.23 -0.39
C VAL A 256 -25.47 27.34 0.40
N ASN A 257 -25.61 26.60 1.50
CA ASN A 257 -26.79 26.66 2.35
C ASN A 257 -27.02 28.10 2.91
N LEU A 258 -25.97 28.68 3.51
CA LEU A 258 -26.07 30.03 4.09
C LEU A 258 -26.36 31.11 3.03
N ALA A 259 -25.67 31.02 1.88
CA ALA A 259 -25.89 31.94 0.76
C ALA A 259 -27.31 31.82 0.21
N SER A 260 -27.77 30.59 -0.05
CA SER A 260 -29.15 30.35 -0.55
C SER A 260 -30.20 30.82 0.46
N PHE A 261 -30.02 30.55 1.75
CA PHE A 261 -30.89 31.02 2.79
C PHE A 261 -31.01 32.57 2.79
N THR A 262 -29.85 33.25 2.74
CA THR A 262 -29.80 34.71 2.71
C THR A 262 -30.50 35.28 1.47
N VAL A 263 -30.28 34.70 0.29
CA VAL A 263 -30.94 35.13 -0.94
C VAL A 263 -32.44 34.94 -0.86
N LEU A 264 -32.92 33.78 -0.40
CA LEU A 264 -34.35 33.49 -0.28
C LEU A 264 -35.05 34.43 0.74
N MET A 265 -34.38 34.75 1.84
CA MET A 265 -34.87 35.75 2.80
C MET A 265 -34.97 37.15 2.17
N ASN A 266 -33.95 37.56 1.39
CA ASN A 266 -33.96 38.85 0.70
C ASN A 266 -35.04 38.94 -0.40
N LEU A 267 -35.44 37.80 -0.98
CA LEU A 267 -36.56 37.69 -1.91
C LEU A 267 -37.93 37.70 -1.22
N GLY A 268 -38.00 37.89 0.11
CA GLY A 268 -39.23 38.02 0.88
C GLY A 268 -39.84 36.70 1.37
N LEU A 269 -39.15 35.54 1.22
CA LEU A 269 -39.65 34.31 1.79
C LEU A 269 -39.54 34.30 3.32
N SER A 270 -40.52 33.72 3.99
CA SER A 270 -40.40 33.51 5.42
C SER A 270 -39.25 32.55 5.77
N LYS A 271 -38.61 32.74 6.93
CA LYS A 271 -37.51 31.86 7.42
C LYS A 271 -37.91 30.38 7.45
N TYR A 272 -39.18 30.07 7.65
CA TYR A 272 -39.72 28.71 7.71
C TYR A 272 -39.75 28.01 6.33
N LEU A 273 -39.88 28.80 5.25
CA LEU A 273 -39.80 28.29 3.86
C LEU A 273 -38.37 28.39 3.29
N ALA A 274 -37.68 29.47 3.62
CA ALA A 274 -36.30 29.69 3.12
C ALA A 274 -35.31 28.62 3.62
N SER A 275 -35.44 28.18 4.90
CA SER A 275 -34.52 27.19 5.48
C SER A 275 -34.56 25.82 4.79
N PRO A 276 -35.71 25.13 4.65
CA PRO A 276 -35.76 23.84 3.99
C PRO A 276 -35.35 23.92 2.52
N LEU A 277 -35.68 24.99 1.81
CA LEU A 277 -35.25 25.18 0.40
C LEU A 277 -33.74 25.37 0.29
N ALA A 278 -33.13 26.14 1.20
CA ALA A 278 -31.68 26.33 1.22
C ALA A 278 -30.94 25.01 1.53
N ILE A 279 -31.48 24.19 2.45
CA ILE A 279 -30.94 22.87 2.76
C ILE A 279 -30.97 21.98 1.51
N GLU A 280 -32.10 21.93 0.80
CA GLU A 280 -32.23 21.11 -0.40
C GLU A 280 -31.29 21.56 -1.51
N VAL A 281 -31.13 22.87 -1.75
CA VAL A 281 -30.13 23.41 -2.69
C VAL A 281 -28.73 22.95 -2.32
N SER A 282 -28.38 22.97 -1.03
CA SER A 282 -27.08 22.48 -0.55
C SER A 282 -26.89 20.97 -0.78
N ILE A 283 -27.90 20.16 -0.48
CA ILE A 283 -27.87 18.70 -0.68
C ILE A 283 -27.67 18.38 -2.17
N VAL A 284 -28.43 19.03 -3.06
CA VAL A 284 -28.30 18.84 -4.51
C VAL A 284 -26.90 19.26 -4.99
N THR A 285 -26.39 20.38 -4.51
CA THR A 285 -25.01 20.84 -4.85
C THR A 285 -23.97 19.85 -4.38
N ASN A 286 -24.07 19.37 -3.13
CA ASN A 286 -23.16 18.35 -2.59
C ASN A 286 -23.24 17.03 -3.36
N PHE A 287 -24.44 16.61 -3.77
CA PHE A 287 -24.61 15.43 -4.60
C PHE A 287 -23.88 15.59 -5.95
N LEU A 288 -24.09 16.72 -6.65
CA LEU A 288 -23.44 16.96 -7.94
C LEU A 288 -21.92 17.01 -7.82
N LEU A 289 -21.37 17.71 -6.84
CA LEU A 289 -19.94 17.77 -6.60
C LEU A 289 -19.36 16.39 -6.23
N ASN A 290 -20.04 15.62 -5.39
CA ASN A 290 -19.61 14.27 -5.08
C ASN A 290 -19.68 13.34 -6.31
N ASN A 291 -20.73 13.44 -7.11
CA ASN A 291 -20.91 12.62 -8.30
C ASN A 291 -19.85 12.91 -9.36
N TYR A 292 -19.51 14.17 -9.63
CA TYR A 292 -18.62 14.56 -10.73
C TYR A 292 -17.17 14.82 -10.31
N TRP A 293 -16.89 14.95 -9.02
CA TRP A 293 -15.52 15.22 -8.54
C TRP A 293 -15.01 14.20 -7.53
N THR A 294 -15.78 13.91 -6.45
CA THR A 294 -15.29 13.00 -5.40
C THR A 294 -15.24 11.55 -5.88
N PHE A 295 -16.29 11.08 -6.53
CA PHE A 295 -16.46 9.70 -6.98
C PHE A 295 -16.44 9.55 -8.51
N SER A 296 -15.88 10.53 -9.25
CA SER A 296 -15.89 10.58 -10.72
C SER A 296 -15.19 9.43 -11.43
N GLN A 297 -14.27 8.74 -10.75
CA GLN A 297 -13.50 7.63 -11.31
C GLN A 297 -14.13 6.25 -11.07
N ARG A 298 -15.32 6.21 -10.46
CA ARG A 298 -16.04 4.96 -10.21
C ARG A 298 -17.01 4.64 -11.35
N ASP A 299 -17.00 3.37 -11.78
CA ASP A 299 -18.04 2.84 -12.68
C ASP A 299 -19.30 2.55 -11.86
N MET A 300 -20.24 3.47 -11.94
CA MET A 300 -21.43 3.48 -11.08
C MET A 300 -22.58 2.70 -11.70
N ASN A 301 -23.08 1.69 -11.01
CA ASN A 301 -24.17 0.82 -11.48
C ASN A 301 -25.53 1.51 -11.59
N ASP A 302 -25.81 2.48 -10.72
CA ASP A 302 -27.12 3.13 -10.65
C ASP A 302 -27.23 4.39 -11.55
N ARG A 303 -28.45 4.66 -12.04
CA ARG A 303 -28.76 5.90 -12.75
C ARG A 303 -28.65 7.11 -11.82
N ILE A 304 -28.30 8.28 -12.36
CA ILE A 304 -28.02 9.51 -11.59
C ILE A 304 -29.15 9.92 -10.64
N HIS A 305 -30.42 9.78 -11.08
CA HIS A 305 -31.57 10.16 -10.23
C HIS A 305 -31.76 9.21 -9.05
N ILE A 306 -31.44 7.90 -9.20
CA ILE A 306 -31.47 6.94 -8.10
C ILE A 306 -30.37 7.28 -7.09
N ARG A 307 -29.17 7.60 -7.57
CA ARG A 307 -28.07 8.05 -6.72
C ARG A 307 -28.41 9.34 -5.97
N GLY A 308 -29.08 10.29 -6.62
CA GLY A 308 -29.55 11.52 -5.99
C GLY A 308 -30.53 11.25 -4.84
N LEU A 309 -31.49 10.34 -5.04
CA LEU A 309 -32.43 9.94 -3.99
C LEU A 309 -31.71 9.25 -2.83
N LYS A 310 -30.80 8.31 -3.11
CA LYS A 310 -29.98 7.65 -2.09
C LYS A 310 -29.14 8.65 -1.29
N PHE A 311 -28.51 9.61 -1.97
CA PHE A 311 -27.71 10.66 -1.34
C PHE A 311 -28.55 11.51 -0.37
N ASN A 312 -29.78 11.85 -0.74
CA ASN A 312 -30.71 12.60 0.09
C ASN A 312 -31.06 11.80 1.35
N VAL A 313 -31.42 10.52 1.22
CA VAL A 313 -31.67 9.62 2.37
C VAL A 313 -30.47 9.54 3.30
N VAL A 314 -29.27 9.37 2.77
CA VAL A 314 -28.03 9.33 3.59
C VAL A 314 -27.80 10.65 4.31
N SER A 315 -28.10 11.78 3.68
CA SER A 315 -27.98 13.10 4.30
C SER A 315 -28.91 13.24 5.51
N PHE A 316 -30.16 12.74 5.42
CA PHE A 316 -31.07 12.70 6.56
C PHE A 316 -30.58 11.79 7.69
N VAL A 317 -30.02 10.62 7.38
CA VAL A 317 -29.44 9.74 8.40
C VAL A 317 -28.27 10.44 9.11
N ALA A 318 -27.39 11.10 8.37
CA ALA A 318 -26.27 11.85 8.95
C ALA A 318 -26.74 12.99 9.85
N LEU A 319 -27.78 13.71 9.45
CA LEU A 319 -28.42 14.77 10.27
C LEU A 319 -28.96 14.19 11.59
N ALA A 320 -29.67 13.06 11.52
CA ALA A 320 -30.18 12.37 12.70
C ALA A 320 -29.09 11.96 13.68
N VAL A 321 -27.96 11.40 13.14
CA VAL A 321 -26.78 11.04 13.95
C VAL A 321 -26.14 12.24 14.61
N SER A 322 -25.95 13.34 13.84
CA SER A 322 -25.38 14.59 14.40
C SER A 322 -26.24 15.13 15.55
N TYR A 323 -27.54 15.19 15.33
CA TYR A 323 -28.50 15.69 16.33
C TYR A 323 -28.58 14.79 17.58
N SER A 324 -28.61 13.47 17.39
CA SER A 324 -28.60 12.51 18.51
C SER A 324 -27.32 12.61 19.34
N THR A 325 -26.17 12.79 18.69
CA THR A 325 -24.88 12.99 19.38
C THR A 325 -24.89 14.30 20.16
N PHE A 326 -25.40 15.38 19.58
CA PHE A 326 -25.57 16.67 20.25
C PHE A 326 -26.46 16.56 21.50
N LEU A 327 -27.62 15.90 21.41
CA LEU A 327 -28.51 15.69 22.55
C LEU A 327 -27.85 14.89 23.66
N LEU A 328 -27.15 13.81 23.30
CA LEU A 328 -26.41 12.96 24.25
C LEU A 328 -25.34 13.76 25.01
N LEU A 329 -24.51 14.51 24.29
CA LEU A 329 -23.46 15.34 24.90
C LEU A 329 -24.06 16.44 25.78
N SER A 330 -25.13 17.09 25.35
CA SER A 330 -25.81 18.11 26.14
C SER A 330 -26.47 17.55 27.41
N ALA A 331 -26.87 16.27 27.39
CA ALA A 331 -27.40 15.59 28.57
C ALA A 331 -26.27 15.14 29.52
N LEU A 332 -25.12 14.73 29.01
CA LEU A 332 -23.96 14.29 29.81
C LEU A 332 -23.20 15.48 30.43
N ASP A 333 -23.12 16.59 29.71
CA ASP A 333 -22.48 17.84 30.17
C ASP A 333 -23.42 19.05 30.01
N PRO A 334 -24.39 19.24 30.92
CA PRO A 334 -25.34 20.33 30.82
C PRO A 334 -24.71 21.73 30.94
N SER A 335 -23.52 21.83 31.53
CA SER A 335 -22.77 23.08 31.72
C SER A 335 -21.81 23.38 30.56
N GLY A 336 -21.63 22.43 29.63
CA GLY A 336 -20.75 22.56 28.48
C GLY A 336 -21.26 23.58 27.45
N ILE A 337 -20.34 23.98 26.56
CA ILE A 337 -20.62 24.95 25.50
C ILE A 337 -21.42 24.23 24.38
N PRO A 338 -22.69 24.61 24.10
CA PRO A 338 -23.53 23.93 23.11
C PRO A 338 -22.92 23.86 21.72
N GLN A 339 -22.16 24.89 21.30
CA GLN A 339 -21.46 24.91 20.01
C GLN A 339 -20.37 23.83 19.90
N VAL A 340 -19.71 23.51 21.03
CA VAL A 340 -18.73 22.41 21.08
C VAL A 340 -19.44 21.07 20.95
N HIS A 341 -20.54 20.83 21.65
CA HIS A 341 -21.35 19.62 21.54
C HIS A 341 -21.83 19.40 20.09
N GLN A 342 -22.29 20.48 19.44
CA GLN A 342 -22.73 20.44 18.05
C GLN A 342 -21.56 20.13 17.10
N ALA A 343 -20.38 20.77 17.28
CA ALA A 343 -19.20 20.50 16.46
C ALA A 343 -18.71 19.05 16.61
N VAL A 344 -18.71 18.51 17.81
CA VAL A 344 -18.39 17.10 18.07
C VAL A 344 -19.38 16.16 17.38
N GLY A 345 -20.69 16.51 17.37
CA GLY A 345 -21.74 15.75 16.70
C GLY A 345 -21.57 15.65 15.17
N ILE A 346 -20.91 16.62 14.55
CA ILE A 346 -20.62 16.60 13.11
C ILE A 346 -19.64 15.48 12.73
N VAL A 347 -18.68 15.13 13.61
CA VAL A 347 -17.64 14.15 13.29
C VAL A 347 -18.21 12.77 12.97
N PRO A 348 -18.98 12.09 13.86
CA PRO A 348 -19.57 10.79 13.54
C PRO A 348 -20.56 10.88 12.38
N ALA A 349 -21.32 11.97 12.25
CA ALA A 349 -22.23 12.18 11.14
C ALA A 349 -21.49 12.23 9.78
N THR A 350 -20.36 12.94 9.71
CA THR A 350 -19.55 13.02 8.49
C THR A 350 -18.96 11.66 8.11
N LEU A 351 -18.50 10.89 9.09
CA LEU A 351 -17.97 9.54 8.85
C LEU A 351 -19.07 8.61 8.31
N ILE A 352 -20.23 8.57 8.96
CA ILE A 352 -21.37 7.75 8.52
C ILE A 352 -21.86 8.19 7.14
N ASN A 353 -21.96 9.49 6.89
CA ASN A 353 -22.34 10.06 5.60
C ASN A 353 -21.36 9.62 4.50
N TYR A 354 -20.05 9.71 4.76
CA TYR A 354 -19.02 9.25 3.82
C TYR A 354 -19.13 7.75 3.54
N PHE A 355 -19.22 6.91 4.57
CA PHE A 355 -19.29 5.45 4.40
C PHE A 355 -20.55 5.03 3.65
N LEU A 356 -21.72 5.52 4.04
CA LEU A 356 -22.97 5.16 3.36
C LEU A 356 -22.99 5.65 1.91
N ASN A 357 -22.51 6.86 1.63
CA ASN A 357 -22.41 7.32 0.26
C ASN A 357 -21.37 6.51 -0.54
N SER A 358 -20.23 6.18 0.04
CA SER A 358 -19.19 5.43 -0.65
C SER A 358 -19.61 4.00 -1.01
N TYR A 359 -20.36 3.32 -0.13
CA TYR A 359 -20.71 1.90 -0.29
C TYR A 359 -22.13 1.65 -0.81
N TRP A 360 -23.01 2.64 -0.75
CA TRP A 360 -24.40 2.48 -1.17
C TRP A 360 -24.82 3.43 -2.30
N THR A 361 -24.53 4.73 -2.19
CA THR A 361 -24.95 5.73 -3.20
C THR A 361 -24.05 5.67 -4.45
N PHE A 362 -22.72 5.63 -4.26
CA PHE A 362 -21.71 5.64 -5.32
C PHE A 362 -20.98 4.29 -5.38
N LYS A 363 -21.72 3.20 -5.19
CA LYS A 363 -21.20 1.84 -5.32
C LYS A 363 -20.87 1.54 -6.79
N GLU A 364 -19.68 0.92 -7.00
CA GLU A 364 -19.25 0.30 -8.25
C GLU A 364 -20.07 -0.94 -8.56
#